data_e10d0c6f6f798c20e17f55a77125325d
#
_entry.id   e10d0c6f6f798c20e17f55a77125325d
#
_cell.length_a   1.000
_cell.length_b   1.000
_cell.length_c   1.000
_cell.angle_alpha   90.00
_cell.angle_beta   90.00
_cell.angle_gamma   90.00
#
_symmetry.space_group_name_H-M   'P 1'
#
loop_
_entity.id
_entity.type
_entity.pdbx_description
1 polymer ?
#
loop_
_entity_poly.entity_id
_entity_poly.type
_entity_poly.pdbx_seq_one_letter_code
_entity_poly.pdbx_strand_id
1 'polypeptide(L)'
;MNYVADTLIKARKLIIRSDTWCQGAYEIHKPKSSINYCPSTKRCLTGAIAAAMNYPASFIGRGDMIDDIIEHVSHSIRAQANCDEKIDKFTIANNIDKLANMDYLLAYNDYSSHKEVIEVLDHAIDMANKIGRAIALEAAAE
;
A
#
# COMPACT_ATOMS: atom_id res chain seq x y z
N MET A 1 20.49 -5.48 -1.17
CA MET A 1 19.09 -5.86 -1.47
C MET A 1 18.16 -4.94 -0.72
N ASN A 2 17.26 -4.27 -1.41
CA ASN A 2 16.33 -3.32 -0.78
C ASN A 2 14.97 -4.01 -0.60
N TYR A 3 14.76 -4.54 0.58
CA TYR A 3 13.55 -5.32 0.90
C TYR A 3 12.26 -4.49 0.76
N VAL A 4 12.28 -3.23 1.21
CA VAL A 4 11.10 -2.35 1.11
C VAL A 4 10.74 -2.10 -0.35
N ALA A 5 11.71 -1.67 -1.15
CA ALA A 5 11.48 -1.41 -2.58
C ALA A 5 11.01 -2.67 -3.31
N ASP A 6 11.64 -3.81 -3.06
CA ASP A 6 11.28 -5.07 -3.72
C ASP A 6 9.85 -5.50 -3.37
N THR A 7 9.45 -5.36 -2.11
CA THR A 7 8.08 -5.66 -1.67
C THR A 7 7.06 -4.72 -2.34
N LEU A 8 7.36 -3.43 -2.39
CA LEU A 8 6.47 -2.45 -3.01
C LEU A 8 6.35 -2.65 -4.53
N ILE A 9 7.42 -3.07 -5.19
CA ILE A 9 7.37 -3.43 -6.62
C ILE A 9 6.43 -4.62 -6.84
N LYS A 10 6.50 -5.65 -5.98
CA LYS A 10 5.58 -6.79 -6.05
C LYS A 10 4.13 -6.36 -5.78
N ALA A 11 3.91 -5.53 -4.77
CA ALA A 11 2.58 -4.99 -4.46
C ALA A 11 2.00 -4.22 -5.65
N ARG A 12 2.82 -3.37 -6.28
CA ARG A 12 2.42 -2.62 -7.46
C ARG A 12 1.98 -3.52 -8.61
N LYS A 13 2.70 -4.61 -8.85
CA LYS A 13 2.33 -5.58 -9.90
C LYS A 13 0.96 -6.21 -9.65
N LEU A 14 0.60 -6.42 -8.39
CA LEU A 14 -0.68 -7.02 -8.03
C LEU A 14 -1.87 -6.11 -8.31
N ILE A 15 -1.69 -4.79 -8.29
CA ILE A 15 -2.78 -3.81 -8.45
C ILE A 15 -2.56 -2.83 -9.60
N ILE A 16 -1.59 -3.09 -10.48
CA ILE A 16 -1.30 -2.20 -11.62
C ILE A 16 -2.47 -2.09 -12.60
N ARG A 17 -3.29 -3.12 -12.69
CA ARG A 17 -4.49 -3.10 -13.50
C ARG A 17 -5.66 -2.62 -12.65
N SER A 18 -6.50 -1.76 -13.22
CA SER A 18 -7.67 -1.24 -12.50
C SER A 18 -8.66 -2.34 -12.10
N ASP A 19 -8.70 -3.45 -12.84
CA ASP A 19 -9.58 -4.58 -12.55
C ASP A 19 -9.05 -5.51 -11.44
N THR A 20 -7.81 -5.31 -10.98
CA THR A 20 -7.23 -6.04 -9.84
C THR A 20 -7.09 -5.19 -8.59
N TRP A 21 -7.56 -3.96 -8.63
CA TRP A 21 -7.57 -3.02 -7.51
C TRP A 21 -8.98 -2.83 -6.96
N CYS A 22 -9.11 -2.65 -5.65
CA CYS A 22 -10.40 -2.39 -5.01
C CYS A 22 -10.30 -1.33 -3.89
N GLN A 23 -11.46 -0.86 -3.48
CA GLN A 23 -11.64 0.04 -2.34
C GLN A 23 -12.57 -0.64 -1.31
N GLY A 24 -12.46 -0.24 -0.06
CA GLY A 24 -13.35 -0.68 1.01
C GLY A 24 -13.11 -2.08 1.55
N ALA A 25 -12.12 -2.79 1.03
CA ALA A 25 -11.74 -4.13 1.50
C ALA A 25 -10.28 -4.40 1.21
N TYR A 26 -9.63 -5.25 1.99
CA TYR A 26 -8.26 -5.67 1.71
C TYR A 26 -8.18 -6.53 0.46
N GLU A 27 -9.09 -7.47 0.32
CA GLU A 27 -9.17 -8.38 -0.82
C GLU A 27 -10.62 -8.64 -1.19
N ILE A 28 -10.87 -8.75 -2.49
CA ILE A 28 -12.15 -9.22 -3.04
C ILE A 28 -11.86 -10.36 -3.98
N HIS A 29 -12.43 -11.53 -3.70
CA HIS A 29 -12.33 -12.70 -4.55
C HIS A 29 -13.58 -12.81 -5.40
N LYS A 30 -13.41 -12.83 -6.73
CA LYS A 30 -14.54 -13.10 -7.62
C LYS A 30 -14.90 -14.56 -7.54
N PRO A 31 -16.21 -14.91 -7.41
CA PRO A 31 -16.63 -16.30 -7.43
C PRO A 31 -16.26 -16.93 -8.79
N LYS A 32 -15.85 -18.20 -8.75
CA LYS A 32 -15.57 -18.97 -9.96
C LYS A 32 -16.85 -19.11 -10.77
N SER A 33 -16.93 -18.42 -11.90
CA SER A 33 -18.00 -18.61 -12.86
C SER A 33 -17.63 -19.81 -13.75
N SER A 34 -18.58 -20.71 -13.98
CA SER A 34 -18.39 -21.90 -14.84
C SER A 34 -18.11 -21.54 -16.28
N ILE A 35 -18.37 -20.31 -16.72
CA ILE A 35 -18.32 -19.92 -18.14
C ILE A 35 -17.10 -19.02 -18.41
N ASN A 36 -16.70 -18.17 -17.48
CA ASN A 36 -15.54 -17.29 -17.59
C ASN A 36 -14.67 -17.43 -16.35
N TYR A 37 -13.81 -18.43 -16.39
CA TYR A 37 -12.84 -18.65 -15.34
C TYR A 37 -11.75 -17.60 -15.44
N CYS A 38 -11.92 -16.49 -14.73
CA CYS A 38 -10.85 -15.55 -14.50
C CYS A 38 -10.76 -15.35 -12.98
N PRO A 39 -9.87 -16.08 -12.28
CA PRO A 39 -9.65 -15.87 -10.87
C PRO A 39 -8.89 -14.57 -10.70
N SER A 40 -9.57 -13.44 -10.72
CA SER A 40 -8.95 -12.17 -10.39
C SER A 40 -9.30 -11.81 -8.96
N THR A 41 -8.33 -11.91 -8.09
CA THR A 41 -8.39 -11.30 -6.77
C THR A 41 -8.14 -9.82 -6.94
N LYS A 42 -9.04 -9.00 -6.39
CA LYS A 42 -8.82 -7.55 -6.28
C LYS A 42 -8.25 -7.25 -4.92
N ARG A 43 -7.31 -6.33 -4.85
CA ARG A 43 -6.69 -5.90 -3.60
C ARG A 43 -6.64 -4.39 -3.49
N CYS A 44 -6.79 -3.86 -2.27
CA CYS A 44 -6.45 -2.47 -1.99
C CYS A 44 -4.94 -2.33 -1.81
N LEU A 45 -4.48 -1.10 -1.60
CA LEU A 45 -3.06 -0.80 -1.37
C LEU A 45 -2.48 -1.66 -0.23
N THR A 46 -3.14 -1.68 0.92
CA THR A 46 -2.67 -2.45 2.08
C THR A 46 -2.72 -3.96 1.83
N GLY A 47 -3.79 -4.45 1.22
CA GLY A 47 -3.94 -5.85 0.86
C GLY A 47 -2.88 -6.32 -0.15
N ALA A 48 -2.49 -5.46 -1.09
CA ALA A 48 -1.42 -5.74 -2.05
C ALA A 48 -0.06 -5.88 -1.36
N ILE A 49 0.24 -5.02 -0.39
CA ILE A 49 1.47 -5.10 0.39
C ILE A 49 1.50 -6.41 1.19
N ALA A 50 0.42 -6.75 1.87
CA ALA A 50 0.31 -8.00 2.62
C ALA A 50 0.51 -9.22 1.71
N ALA A 51 -0.14 -9.24 0.56
CA ALA A 51 -0.01 -10.34 -0.40
C ALA A 51 1.41 -10.44 -0.97
N ALA A 52 2.07 -9.31 -1.23
CA ALA A 52 3.46 -9.29 -1.69
C ALA A 52 4.43 -9.93 -0.69
N MET A 53 4.08 -9.88 0.59
CA MET A 53 4.86 -10.49 1.68
C MET A 53 4.39 -11.90 2.05
N ASN A 54 3.42 -12.46 1.35
CA ASN A 54 2.72 -13.68 1.75
C ASN A 54 2.16 -13.61 3.17
N TYR A 55 1.62 -12.46 3.53
CA TYR A 55 1.15 -12.14 4.88
C TYR A 55 -0.38 -12.08 4.88
N PRO A 56 -1.05 -12.82 5.77
CA PRO A 56 -2.51 -12.71 5.86
C PRO A 56 -2.95 -11.31 6.27
N ALA A 57 -3.95 -10.76 5.59
CA ALA A 57 -4.46 -9.43 5.90
C ALA A 57 -4.92 -9.28 7.36
N SER A 58 -5.37 -10.38 7.98
CA SER A 58 -5.79 -10.41 9.38
C SER A 58 -4.66 -10.16 10.38
N PHE A 59 -3.40 -10.26 9.96
CA PHE A 59 -2.24 -9.99 10.83
C PHE A 59 -1.68 -8.58 10.72
N ILE A 60 -2.25 -7.73 9.88
CA ILE A 60 -1.83 -6.34 9.76
C ILE A 60 -2.03 -5.60 11.10
N GLY A 61 -1.05 -4.82 11.52
CA GLY A 61 -1.09 -4.08 12.78
C GLY A 61 -0.56 -4.82 14.00
N ARG A 62 0.10 -5.98 13.80
CA ARG A 62 0.64 -6.80 14.90
C ARG A 62 2.14 -6.60 15.17
N GLY A 63 2.73 -5.51 14.67
CA GLY A 63 4.12 -5.16 15.00
C GLY A 63 5.20 -5.90 14.23
N ASP A 64 4.86 -6.47 13.08
CA ASP A 64 5.79 -7.22 12.23
C ASP A 64 6.43 -6.33 11.15
N MET A 65 7.26 -6.93 10.30
CA MET A 65 7.94 -6.24 9.19
C MET A 65 6.99 -5.51 8.24
N ILE A 66 5.76 -6.00 8.12
CA ILE A 66 4.74 -5.32 7.30
C ILE A 66 4.44 -3.91 7.83
N ASP A 67 4.48 -3.72 9.15
CA ASP A 67 4.21 -2.41 9.75
C ASP A 67 5.28 -1.39 9.38
N ASP A 68 6.54 -1.80 9.22
CA ASP A 68 7.62 -0.94 8.75
C ASP A 68 7.37 -0.46 7.32
N ILE A 69 6.89 -1.34 6.46
CA ILE A 69 6.57 -1.00 5.08
C ILE A 69 5.34 -0.07 5.03
N ILE A 70 4.33 -0.36 5.85
CA ILE A 70 3.14 0.50 5.98
C ILE A 70 3.53 1.90 6.45
N GLU A 71 4.43 2.01 7.44
CA GLU A 71 4.95 3.29 7.90
C GLU A 71 5.66 4.04 6.77
N HIS A 72 6.52 3.36 6.01
CA HIS A 72 7.22 3.96 4.88
C HIS A 72 6.25 4.51 3.83
N VAL A 73 5.22 3.73 3.47
CA VAL A 73 4.20 4.17 2.51
C VAL A 73 3.37 5.32 3.07
N SER A 74 3.07 5.32 4.38
CA SER A 74 2.32 6.41 5.01
C SER A 74 3.06 7.74 4.91
N HIS A 75 4.38 7.75 4.99
CA HIS A 75 5.18 8.95 4.78
C HIS A 75 5.04 9.48 3.35
N SER A 76 5.00 8.59 2.36
CA SER A 76 4.78 8.97 0.96
C SER A 76 3.39 9.55 0.74
N ILE A 77 2.38 9.01 1.41
CA ILE A 77 1.01 9.53 1.37
C ILE A 77 0.92 10.93 1.96
N ARG A 78 1.57 11.16 3.10
CA ARG A 78 1.57 12.46 3.78
C ARG A 78 2.22 13.55 2.94
N ALA A 79 3.09 13.20 2.02
CA ALA A 79 3.73 14.14 1.10
C ALA A 79 2.81 14.57 -0.06
N GLN A 80 1.64 13.92 -0.24
CA GLN A 80 0.71 14.28 -1.31
C GLN A 80 -0.09 15.53 -0.97
N ALA A 81 -0.32 16.39 -1.97
CA ALA A 81 -0.96 17.69 -1.78
C ALA A 81 -2.41 17.60 -1.26
N ASN A 82 -3.12 16.52 -1.59
CA ASN A 82 -4.53 16.32 -1.22
C ASN A 82 -4.72 15.29 -0.11
N CYS A 83 -3.67 14.95 0.61
CA CYS A 83 -3.72 13.95 1.68
C CYS A 83 -4.71 14.34 2.78
N ASP A 84 -4.64 15.58 3.26
CA ASP A 84 -5.47 16.02 4.39
C ASP A 84 -6.96 15.90 4.10
N GLU A 85 -7.41 16.24 2.91
CA GLU A 85 -8.82 16.10 2.52
C GLU A 85 -9.28 14.64 2.57
N LYS A 86 -8.45 13.71 2.07
CA LYS A 86 -8.75 12.29 2.07
C LYS A 86 -8.79 11.73 3.49
N ILE A 87 -7.85 12.13 4.33
CA ILE A 87 -7.78 11.72 5.73
C ILE A 87 -9.01 12.23 6.49
N ASP A 88 -9.41 13.47 6.30
CA ASP A 88 -10.58 14.04 6.96
C ASP A 88 -11.87 13.28 6.60
N LYS A 89 -12.07 12.98 5.32
CA LYS A 89 -13.22 12.18 4.87
C LYS A 89 -13.24 10.80 5.51
N PHE A 90 -12.09 10.15 5.57
CA PHE A 90 -11.94 8.82 6.15
C PHE A 90 -12.20 8.83 7.67
N THR A 91 -11.63 9.78 8.39
CA THR A 91 -11.78 9.87 9.85
C THR A 91 -13.22 10.14 10.26
N ILE A 92 -13.92 11.01 9.52
CA ILE A 92 -15.34 11.31 9.76
C ILE A 92 -16.17 10.06 9.49
N ALA A 93 -15.97 9.39 8.35
CA ALA A 93 -16.75 8.21 7.95
C ALA A 93 -16.56 7.03 8.91
N ASN A 94 -15.38 6.89 9.52
CA ASN A 94 -15.03 5.76 10.37
C ASN A 94 -14.97 6.10 11.87
N ASN A 95 -15.30 7.34 12.23
CA ASN A 95 -15.34 7.82 13.62
C ASN A 95 -14.02 7.56 14.35
N ILE A 96 -12.90 7.99 13.74
CA ILE A 96 -11.55 7.75 14.26
C ILE A 96 -11.02 9.02 14.93
N ASP A 97 -10.57 8.90 16.19
CA ASP A 97 -9.96 10.01 16.93
C ASP A 97 -8.43 10.04 16.79
N LYS A 98 -7.80 8.88 16.68
CA LYS A 98 -6.34 8.75 16.58
C LYS A 98 -5.95 7.86 15.41
N LEU A 99 -5.13 8.43 14.51
CA LEU A 99 -4.71 7.74 13.29
C LEU A 99 -3.46 6.88 13.53
N ALA A 100 -3.54 5.62 13.11
CA ALA A 100 -2.37 4.77 12.92
C ALA A 100 -1.85 4.91 11.48
N ASN A 101 -0.62 4.45 11.21
CA ASN A 101 -0.06 4.48 9.86
C ASN A 101 -0.93 3.75 8.83
N MET A 102 -1.51 2.63 9.22
CA MET A 102 -2.43 1.86 8.38
C MET A 102 -3.63 2.70 7.93
N ASP A 103 -4.13 3.59 8.79
CA ASP A 103 -5.27 4.45 8.47
C ASP A 103 -4.97 5.39 7.31
N TYR A 104 -3.74 5.87 7.18
CA TYR A 104 -3.32 6.69 6.04
C TYR A 104 -3.40 5.91 4.72
N LEU A 105 -2.99 4.64 4.73
CA LEU A 105 -3.07 3.80 3.55
C LEU A 105 -4.53 3.51 3.17
N LEU A 106 -5.37 3.18 4.16
CA LEU A 106 -6.78 2.90 3.94
C LEU A 106 -7.51 4.14 3.43
N ALA A 107 -7.29 5.29 4.05
CA ALA A 107 -7.87 6.56 3.63
C ALA A 107 -7.47 6.93 2.20
N TYR A 108 -6.20 6.86 1.91
CA TYR A 108 -5.68 7.21 0.58
C TYR A 108 -6.24 6.28 -0.49
N ASN A 109 -6.26 4.96 -0.22
CA ASN A 109 -6.80 3.99 -1.17
C ASN A 109 -8.30 4.22 -1.43
N ASP A 110 -9.08 4.47 -0.37
CA ASP A 110 -10.54 4.53 -0.48
C ASP A 110 -11.06 5.86 -1.02
N TYR A 111 -10.25 6.92 -0.95
CA TYR A 111 -10.64 8.26 -1.44
C TYR A 111 -9.76 8.77 -2.58
N SER A 112 -9.04 7.87 -3.24
CA SER A 112 -8.20 8.18 -4.40
C SER A 112 -8.65 7.38 -5.63
N SER A 113 -8.25 7.86 -6.80
CA SER A 113 -8.34 7.07 -8.03
C SER A 113 -7.26 5.99 -8.04
N HIS A 114 -7.44 4.98 -8.86
CA HIS A 114 -6.43 3.95 -9.11
C HIS A 114 -5.08 4.57 -9.52
N LYS A 115 -5.13 5.56 -10.42
CA LYS A 115 -3.94 6.28 -10.87
C LYS A 115 -3.18 6.92 -9.71
N GLU A 116 -3.89 7.59 -8.80
CA GLU A 116 -3.27 8.22 -7.62
C GLU A 116 -2.62 7.19 -6.69
N VAL A 117 -3.24 6.03 -6.50
CA VAL A 117 -2.67 4.94 -5.69
C VAL A 117 -1.37 4.43 -6.31
N ILE A 118 -1.34 4.23 -7.63
CA ILE A 118 -0.13 3.81 -8.34
C ILE A 118 0.97 4.88 -8.23
N GLU A 119 0.63 6.15 -8.35
CA GLU A 119 1.59 7.26 -8.19
C GLU A 119 2.22 7.28 -6.80
N VAL A 120 1.45 7.02 -5.74
CA VAL A 120 1.97 6.92 -4.38
C VAL A 120 2.91 5.74 -4.24
N LEU A 121 2.58 4.59 -4.81
CA LEU A 121 3.48 3.44 -4.82
C LEU A 121 4.79 3.75 -5.54
N ASP A 122 4.72 4.41 -6.68
CA ASP A 122 5.92 4.82 -7.43
C ASP A 122 6.79 5.77 -6.60
N HIS A 123 6.19 6.72 -5.91
CA HIS A 123 6.90 7.62 -5.01
C HIS A 123 7.56 6.86 -3.85
N ALA A 124 6.83 5.95 -3.23
CA ALA A 124 7.34 5.15 -2.11
C ALA A 124 8.49 4.23 -2.54
N ILE A 125 8.41 3.65 -3.74
CA ILE A 125 9.49 2.83 -4.31
C ILE A 125 10.73 3.69 -4.55
N ASP A 126 10.56 4.87 -5.15
CA ASP A 126 11.67 5.77 -5.42
C ASP A 126 12.36 6.23 -4.13
N MET A 127 11.60 6.58 -3.11
CA MET A 127 12.14 6.95 -1.80
C MET A 127 12.90 5.80 -1.14
N ALA A 128 12.37 4.58 -1.20
CA ALA A 128 13.03 3.39 -0.66
C ALA A 128 14.37 3.14 -1.36
N ASN A 129 14.43 3.32 -2.68
CA ASN A 129 15.66 3.17 -3.46
C ASN A 129 16.68 4.26 -3.11
N LYS A 130 16.25 5.51 -2.91
CA LYS A 130 17.13 6.61 -2.51
C LYS A 130 17.74 6.36 -1.13
N ILE A 131 16.95 5.91 -0.16
CA ILE A 131 17.44 5.57 1.18
C ILE A 131 18.44 4.42 1.10
N GLY A 132 18.14 3.38 0.33
CA GLY A 132 19.05 2.24 0.15
C GLY A 132 20.39 2.66 -0.46
N ARG A 133 20.39 3.56 -1.44
CA ARG A 133 21.63 4.10 -2.03
C ARG A 133 22.44 4.92 -1.03
N ALA A 134 21.76 5.75 -0.22
CA ALA A 134 22.43 6.55 0.81
C ALA A 134 23.13 5.67 1.86
N ILE A 135 22.45 4.61 2.32
CA ILE A 135 23.03 3.65 3.26
C ILE A 135 24.24 2.94 2.64
N ALA A 136 24.15 2.51 1.39
CA ALA A 136 25.25 1.86 0.69
C ALA A 136 26.46 2.77 0.53
N LEU A 137 26.25 4.06 0.25
CA LEU A 137 27.32 5.06 0.15
C LEU A 137 28.00 5.30 1.49
N GLU A 138 27.27 5.38 2.57
CA GLU A 138 27.81 5.51 3.93
C GLU A 138 28.66 4.29 4.28
N ALA A 139 28.17 3.08 4.01
CA ALA A 139 28.90 1.85 4.27
C ALA A 139 30.20 1.78 3.45
N ALA A 140 30.20 2.26 2.20
CA ALA A 140 31.38 2.29 1.34
C ALA A 140 32.42 3.34 1.78
N ALA A 141 31.99 4.38 2.52
CA ALA A 141 32.86 5.45 2.99
C ALA A 141 33.63 5.06 4.29
N GLU A 142 33.20 4.02 4.96
CA GLU A 142 33.88 3.48 6.15
C GLU A 142 35.09 2.62 5.69
#